data_2c9f77360c141ca7f3d7c870f06caf68
#
_entry.id   2c9f77360c141ca7f3d7c870f06caf68
#
_cell.length_a   1.000
_cell.length_b   1.000
_cell.length_c   1.000
_cell.angle_alpha   90.00
_cell.angle_beta   90.00
_cell.angle_gamma   90.00
#
_symmetry.space_group_name_H-M   'P 1'
#
loop_
_entity.id
_entity.type
_entity.pdbx_description
1 polymer ?
#
loop_
_entity_poly.entity_id
_entity_poly.type
_entity_poly.pdbx_seq_one_letter_code
_entity_poly.pdbx_strand_id
1 'polypeptide(L)'
;MAAKRARELVRTKSILKSSSLPGKLADCSATNPEESEIFIVEGDSAGGSAKQGRDRRFQAILPLRGKILNVERKDDAAMYKNEEIQNLIRALGLGVKVVSFDLPFFLLPYEDSSMIQVAFVSLMPLQKSLFDEGCLFVGAPPLYKVERGKQVHYCYDDTKLKLLQDSFPSNASYNIQRFKGLGEMMPQQLWETTMDPERRMLKQLVVEDAAEANVMFSSLMGSRVDVRKELIQNAASMINLEHLDI
;
A
#
# COMPACT_ATOMS: atom_id res chain seq x y z
N MET A 1 -27.29 15.81 21.41
CA MET A 1 -26.03 15.72 20.61
C MET A 1 -25.89 14.40 19.83
N ALA A 2 -26.12 13.23 20.41
CA ALA A 2 -25.98 11.93 19.76
C ALA A 2 -26.87 11.78 18.51
N ALA A 3 -28.12 12.14 18.53
CA ALA A 3 -29.05 12.05 17.40
C ALA A 3 -28.61 12.94 16.20
N LYS A 4 -28.00 14.09 16.43
CA LYS A 4 -27.47 14.96 15.37
C LYS A 4 -26.25 14.32 14.72
N ARG A 5 -25.33 13.73 15.52
CA ARG A 5 -24.17 12.98 15.02
C ARG A 5 -24.59 11.76 14.21
N ALA A 6 -25.57 10.99 14.68
CA ALA A 6 -26.09 9.83 13.95
C ALA A 6 -26.70 10.22 12.60
N ARG A 7 -27.48 11.31 12.53
CA ARG A 7 -28.05 11.81 11.27
C ARG A 7 -26.96 12.31 10.32
N GLU A 8 -25.91 12.97 10.82
CA GLU A 8 -24.78 13.45 10.03
C GLU A 8 -23.96 12.27 9.45
N LEU A 9 -23.74 11.22 10.24
CA LEU A 9 -23.13 9.97 9.80
C LEU A 9 -23.92 9.29 8.68
N VAL A 10 -25.23 9.15 8.84
CA VAL A 10 -26.11 8.57 7.82
C VAL A 10 -26.06 9.40 6.53
N ARG A 11 -26.08 10.73 6.63
CA ARG A 11 -25.97 11.63 5.49
C ARG A 11 -24.63 11.51 4.79
N THR A 12 -23.53 11.47 5.53
CA THR A 12 -22.17 11.31 4.97
C THR A 12 -22.03 9.97 4.26
N LYS A 13 -22.49 8.87 4.87
CA LYS A 13 -22.54 7.56 4.24
C LYS A 13 -23.38 7.55 2.95
N SER A 14 -24.51 8.26 2.93
CA SER A 14 -25.39 8.39 1.75
C SER A 14 -24.70 9.17 0.62
N ILE A 15 -23.96 10.22 0.94
CA ILE A 15 -23.20 11.01 -0.05
C ILE A 15 -22.07 10.17 -0.67
N LEU A 16 -21.38 9.35 0.14
CA LEU A 16 -20.33 8.45 -0.34
C LEU A 16 -20.86 7.38 -1.30
N LYS A 17 -22.14 6.99 -1.17
CA LYS A 17 -22.79 6.02 -2.05
C LYS A 17 -23.07 6.54 -3.47
N SER A 18 -23.38 7.82 -3.61
CA SER A 18 -23.86 8.42 -4.86
C SER A 18 -22.82 9.28 -5.57
N SER A 19 -21.59 9.35 -5.05
CA SER A 19 -20.58 10.25 -5.57
C SER A 19 -19.75 9.63 -6.69
N SER A 20 -19.42 10.47 -7.68
CA SER A 20 -18.45 10.17 -8.74
C SER A 20 -17.11 9.67 -8.18
N LEU A 21 -16.35 8.95 -8.97
CA LEU A 21 -14.99 8.51 -8.67
C LEU A 21 -14.14 9.68 -8.17
N PRO A 22 -13.15 9.41 -7.27
CA PRO A 22 -12.28 10.47 -6.76
C PRO A 22 -11.52 11.17 -7.88
N GLY A 23 -11.45 12.49 -7.85
CA GLY A 23 -10.71 13.25 -8.87
C GLY A 23 -9.20 12.93 -8.93
N LYS A 24 -8.65 12.31 -7.87
CA LYS A 24 -7.27 11.84 -7.83
C LYS A 24 -7.07 10.49 -8.53
N LEU A 25 -8.12 9.69 -8.68
CA LEU A 25 -8.04 8.40 -9.33
C LEU A 25 -7.71 8.57 -10.80
N ALA A 26 -6.61 7.98 -11.23
CA ALA A 26 -6.34 7.78 -12.64
C ALA A 26 -6.94 6.44 -13.04
N ASP A 27 -8.14 6.45 -13.55
CA ASP A 27 -8.90 5.27 -13.90
C ASP A 27 -8.33 4.53 -15.12
N CYS A 28 -8.71 3.25 -15.28
CA CYS A 28 -8.39 2.43 -16.44
C CYS A 28 -9.57 2.40 -17.42
N SER A 29 -9.35 1.85 -18.63
CA SER A 29 -10.38 1.75 -19.65
C SER A 29 -11.24 0.50 -19.51
N ALA A 30 -10.77 -0.53 -18.82
CA ALA A 30 -11.54 -1.75 -18.57
C ALA A 30 -12.75 -1.43 -17.69
N THR A 31 -13.89 -1.98 -18.06
CA THR A 31 -15.16 -1.86 -17.31
C THR A 31 -15.49 -3.15 -16.56
N ASN A 32 -14.81 -4.24 -16.91
CA ASN A 32 -14.94 -5.51 -16.21
C ASN A 32 -13.96 -5.53 -15.01
N PRO A 33 -14.46 -5.67 -13.79
CA PRO A 33 -13.59 -5.76 -12.60
C PRO A 33 -12.55 -6.88 -12.67
N GLU A 34 -12.90 -8.05 -13.19
CA GLU A 34 -11.98 -9.20 -13.30
C GLU A 34 -10.76 -8.93 -14.19
N GLU A 35 -10.86 -7.95 -15.10
CA GLU A 35 -9.81 -7.57 -16.04
C GLU A 35 -9.05 -6.32 -15.60
N SER A 36 -9.39 -5.73 -14.47
CA SER A 36 -8.82 -4.48 -14.00
C SER A 36 -8.15 -4.64 -12.63
N GLU A 37 -7.24 -3.73 -12.34
CA GLU A 37 -6.52 -3.70 -11.07
C GLU A 37 -6.26 -2.26 -10.64
N ILE A 38 -6.21 -2.02 -9.33
CA ILE A 38 -5.95 -0.71 -8.77
C ILE A 38 -4.67 -0.71 -7.94
N PHE A 39 -3.76 0.21 -8.22
CA PHE A 39 -2.56 0.47 -7.45
C PHE A 39 -2.76 1.66 -6.53
N ILE A 40 -2.56 1.44 -5.24
CA ILE A 40 -2.55 2.49 -4.24
C ILE A 40 -1.11 2.83 -3.92
N VAL A 41 -0.73 4.07 -4.14
CA VAL A 41 0.65 4.53 -4.01
C VAL A 41 0.75 5.73 -3.07
N GLU A 42 1.86 5.86 -2.38
CA GLU A 42 2.10 6.97 -1.47
C GLU A 42 2.62 8.20 -2.21
N GLY A 43 1.87 9.30 -2.08
CA GLY A 43 2.26 10.61 -2.57
C GLY A 43 2.10 10.83 -4.07
N ASP A 44 2.20 12.10 -4.44
CA ASP A 44 2.00 12.52 -5.84
C ASP A 44 3.18 12.15 -6.74
N SER A 45 4.40 12.09 -6.20
CA SER A 45 5.59 11.76 -6.97
C SER A 45 5.51 10.32 -7.47
N ALA A 46 5.31 9.35 -6.55
CA ALA A 46 5.11 7.95 -6.92
C ALA A 46 3.85 7.77 -7.80
N GLY A 47 2.75 8.48 -7.46
CA GLY A 47 1.55 8.52 -8.26
C GLY A 47 1.78 9.01 -9.69
N GLY A 48 2.66 10.00 -9.87
CA GLY A 48 3.04 10.52 -11.19
C GLY A 48 3.79 9.49 -12.03
N SER A 49 4.82 8.85 -11.45
CA SER A 49 5.57 7.78 -12.10
C SER A 49 4.68 6.58 -12.45
N ALA A 50 3.84 6.13 -11.51
CA ALA A 50 2.92 5.03 -11.73
C ALA A 50 1.88 5.33 -12.84
N LYS A 51 1.30 6.55 -12.85
CA LYS A 51 0.37 6.98 -13.91
C LYS A 51 0.99 6.98 -15.30
N GLN A 52 2.27 7.31 -15.41
CA GLN A 52 2.98 7.32 -16.68
C GLN A 52 3.41 5.92 -17.11
N GLY A 53 3.83 5.07 -16.16
CA GLY A 53 4.36 3.73 -16.42
C GLY A 53 3.28 2.66 -16.64
N ARG A 54 2.06 2.84 -16.12
CA ARG A 54 0.99 1.84 -16.12
C ARG A 54 0.47 1.45 -17.50
N ASP A 55 -0.12 0.29 -17.61
CA ASP A 55 -1.02 -0.03 -18.73
C ASP A 55 -2.42 0.54 -18.43
N ARG A 56 -2.79 1.57 -19.19
CA ARG A 56 -4.07 2.28 -19.03
C ARG A 56 -5.30 1.43 -19.36
N ARG A 57 -5.13 0.32 -20.02
CA ARG A 57 -6.25 -0.55 -20.38
C ARG A 57 -6.87 -1.17 -19.14
N PHE A 58 -6.07 -1.62 -18.20
CA PHE A 58 -6.53 -2.39 -17.04
C PHE A 58 -5.99 -1.93 -15.69
N GLN A 59 -5.01 -0.99 -15.63
CA GLN A 59 -4.43 -0.51 -14.37
C GLN A 59 -4.93 0.88 -14.01
N ALA A 60 -5.55 1.01 -12.84
CA ALA A 60 -5.92 2.27 -12.21
C ALA A 60 -4.90 2.65 -11.14
N ILE A 61 -4.67 3.95 -10.92
CA ILE A 61 -3.74 4.47 -9.91
C ILE A 61 -4.46 5.43 -8.96
N LEU A 62 -4.38 5.17 -7.68
CA LEU A 62 -4.87 6.05 -6.63
C LEU A 62 -3.71 6.53 -5.76
N PRO A 63 -3.20 7.75 -5.94
CA PRO A 63 -2.23 8.33 -5.03
C PRO A 63 -2.91 8.79 -3.74
N LEU A 64 -2.35 8.42 -2.59
CA LEU A 64 -2.77 8.89 -1.28
C LEU A 64 -1.75 9.90 -0.75
N ARG A 65 -2.22 11.03 -0.22
CA ARG A 65 -1.36 12.12 0.24
C ARG A 65 -1.22 12.14 1.76
N GLY A 66 0.00 12.44 2.19
CA GLY A 66 0.28 12.74 3.59
C GLY A 66 0.10 11.56 4.55
N LYS A 67 0.11 11.86 5.83
CA LYS A 67 -0.13 10.86 6.87
C LYS A 67 -1.60 10.49 6.91
N ILE A 68 -1.91 9.26 6.60
CA ILE A 68 -3.28 8.73 6.68
C ILE A 68 -3.74 8.76 8.12
N LEU A 69 -5.03 9.08 8.31
CA LEU A 69 -5.64 9.17 9.63
C LEU A 69 -5.53 7.82 10.36
N ASN A 70 -4.99 7.84 11.57
CA ASN A 70 -5.03 6.67 12.44
C ASN A 70 -6.46 6.47 12.96
N VAL A 71 -7.18 5.51 12.40
CA VAL A 71 -8.60 5.25 12.68
C VAL A 71 -8.81 4.62 14.07
N GLU A 72 -7.81 3.91 14.61
CA GLU A 72 -7.86 3.34 15.97
C GLU A 72 -8.03 4.41 17.07
N ARG A 73 -7.60 5.65 16.78
CA ARG A 73 -7.65 6.78 17.72
C ARG A 73 -8.79 7.75 17.46
N LYS A 74 -9.60 7.50 16.44
CA LYS A 74 -10.66 8.44 16.03
C LYS A 74 -12.01 7.75 16.02
N ASP A 75 -13.04 8.55 16.21
CA ASP A 75 -14.41 8.10 16.05
C ASP A 75 -14.77 7.94 14.55
N ASP A 76 -15.78 7.13 14.26
CA ASP A 76 -16.27 6.90 12.90
C ASP A 76 -16.60 8.20 12.16
N ALA A 77 -17.07 9.24 12.88
CA ALA A 77 -17.42 10.51 12.25
C ALA A 77 -16.17 11.25 11.73
N ALA A 78 -15.05 11.18 12.44
CA ALA A 78 -13.79 11.75 12.00
C ALA A 78 -13.20 10.96 10.82
N MET A 79 -13.32 9.63 10.86
CA MET A 79 -12.90 8.75 9.78
C MET A 79 -13.60 9.11 8.46
N TYR A 80 -14.93 9.20 8.47
CA TYR A 80 -15.70 9.53 7.27
C TYR A 80 -15.58 11.01 6.82
N LYS A 81 -14.98 11.89 7.61
CA LYS A 81 -14.66 13.27 7.23
C LYS A 81 -13.28 13.41 6.59
N ASN A 82 -12.40 12.42 6.74
CA ASN A 82 -11.08 12.43 6.14
C ASN A 82 -11.18 12.21 4.63
N GLU A 83 -10.61 13.11 3.85
CA GLU A 83 -10.69 13.09 2.39
C GLU A 83 -9.98 11.87 1.79
N GLU A 84 -8.82 11.46 2.31
CA GLU A 84 -8.07 10.31 1.80
C GLU A 84 -8.85 9.00 2.04
N ILE A 85 -9.48 8.87 3.22
CA ILE A 85 -10.34 7.71 3.52
C ILE A 85 -11.58 7.71 2.63
N GLN A 86 -12.19 8.88 2.38
CA GLN A 86 -13.31 8.98 1.46
C GLN A 86 -12.91 8.58 0.03
N ASN A 87 -11.71 8.98 -0.42
CA ASN A 87 -11.19 8.62 -1.74
C ASN A 87 -10.97 7.11 -1.85
N LEU A 88 -10.41 6.47 -0.81
CA LEU A 88 -10.30 5.02 -0.72
C LEU A 88 -11.66 4.34 -0.81
N ILE A 89 -12.61 4.74 0.04
CA ILE A 89 -13.96 4.17 0.08
C ILE A 89 -14.64 4.27 -1.29
N ARG A 90 -14.51 5.40 -1.98
CA ARG A 90 -15.10 5.61 -3.31
C ARG A 90 -14.41 4.80 -4.39
N ALA A 91 -13.07 4.81 -4.41
CA ALA A 91 -12.28 4.09 -5.41
C ALA A 91 -12.47 2.57 -5.30
N LEU A 92 -12.63 2.07 -4.08
CA LEU A 92 -12.83 0.66 -3.79
C LEU A 92 -14.30 0.24 -3.78
N GLY A 93 -15.24 1.14 -4.02
CA GLY A 93 -16.67 0.82 -3.97
C GLY A 93 -17.21 0.45 -2.58
N LEU A 94 -16.49 0.76 -1.52
CA LEU A 94 -16.77 0.30 -0.15
C LEU A 94 -17.98 0.97 0.52
N GLY A 95 -18.73 1.72 -0.22
CA GLY A 95 -19.73 2.65 0.31
C GLY A 95 -20.96 2.03 0.93
N VAL A 96 -21.40 0.80 0.61
CA VAL A 96 -22.51 0.06 1.29
C VAL A 96 -22.80 -1.27 0.62
N LYS A 97 -22.91 -2.33 1.43
CA LYS A 97 -23.16 -3.72 1.01
C LYS A 97 -22.24 -4.15 -0.13
N VAL A 98 -21.26 -4.86 0.25
CA VAL A 98 -20.32 -5.54 -0.61
C VAL A 98 -21.07 -6.34 -1.66
N VAL A 99 -21.05 -5.85 -2.88
CA VAL A 99 -21.16 -6.69 -4.05
C VAL A 99 -19.76 -7.28 -4.21
N SER A 100 -19.61 -8.53 -4.54
CA SER A 100 -18.34 -9.24 -4.72
C SER A 100 -17.26 -8.35 -5.30
N PHE A 101 -16.09 -8.32 -4.66
CA PHE A 101 -14.93 -7.60 -5.18
C PHE A 101 -14.19 -8.52 -6.14
N ASP A 102 -14.37 -8.32 -7.41
CA ASP A 102 -13.65 -9.03 -8.45
C ASP A 102 -12.34 -8.32 -8.87
N LEU A 103 -12.00 -7.23 -8.19
CA LEU A 103 -10.87 -6.36 -8.50
C LEU A 103 -9.66 -6.66 -7.61
N PRO A 104 -8.52 -7.10 -8.14
CA PRO A 104 -7.27 -7.18 -7.36
C PRO A 104 -6.74 -5.80 -7.00
N PHE A 105 -6.38 -5.64 -5.73
CA PHE A 105 -5.83 -4.42 -5.16
C PHE A 105 -4.35 -4.57 -4.88
N PHE A 106 -3.56 -3.62 -5.36
CA PHE A 106 -2.13 -3.60 -5.16
C PHE A 106 -1.73 -2.43 -4.28
N LEU A 107 -1.17 -2.74 -3.13
CA LEU A 107 -0.45 -1.76 -2.32
C LEU A 107 0.98 -1.73 -2.80
N LEU A 108 1.49 -0.56 -3.14
CA LEU A 108 2.90 -0.35 -3.44
C LEU A 108 3.56 0.40 -2.27
N PRO A 109 3.85 -0.29 -1.15
CA PRO A 109 4.65 0.30 -0.10
C PRO A 109 6.12 0.26 -0.49
N TYR A 110 6.87 1.23 -0.04
CA TYR A 110 8.32 1.16 0.08
C TYR A 110 8.68 0.93 1.57
N GLU A 111 9.95 0.61 1.88
CA GLU A 111 10.39 0.24 3.25
C GLU A 111 9.86 1.17 4.36
N ASP A 112 9.68 2.46 4.08
CA ASP A 112 9.17 3.45 5.05
C ASP A 112 7.66 3.69 4.99
N SER A 113 6.94 3.06 4.06
CA SER A 113 5.51 3.34 3.83
C SER A 113 4.55 2.41 4.60
N SER A 114 4.94 1.99 5.79
CA SER A 114 4.10 1.25 6.74
C SER A 114 2.72 1.90 6.98
N MET A 115 2.59 3.21 6.71
CA MET A 115 1.37 3.97 6.94
C MET A 115 0.22 3.58 6.02
N ILE A 116 0.48 3.22 4.74
CA ILE A 116 -0.56 2.75 3.82
C ILE A 116 -1.04 1.36 4.24
N GLN A 117 -0.13 0.47 4.60
CA GLN A 117 -0.45 -0.85 5.13
C GLN A 117 -1.30 -0.73 6.39
N VAL A 118 -0.89 0.14 7.31
CA VAL A 118 -1.61 0.42 8.55
C VAL A 118 -3.00 0.99 8.28
N ALA A 119 -3.15 1.91 7.34
CA ALA A 119 -4.46 2.46 6.98
C ALA A 119 -5.40 1.38 6.44
N PHE A 120 -4.91 0.49 5.59
CA PHE A 120 -5.69 -0.62 5.04
C PHE A 120 -6.11 -1.60 6.13
N VAL A 121 -5.20 -1.98 7.01
CA VAL A 121 -5.53 -2.91 8.08
C VAL A 121 -6.44 -2.25 9.12
N SER A 122 -6.28 -0.95 9.38
CA SER A 122 -7.23 -0.19 10.23
C SER A 122 -8.65 -0.11 9.62
N LEU A 123 -8.78 -0.28 8.31
CA LEU A 123 -10.07 -0.42 7.63
C LEU A 123 -10.60 -1.87 7.63
N MET A 124 -9.83 -2.84 8.16
CA MET A 124 -10.23 -4.27 8.21
C MET A 124 -11.62 -4.54 8.75
N PRO A 125 -12.10 -3.90 9.84
CA PRO A 125 -13.44 -4.14 10.34
C PRO A 125 -14.54 -3.82 9.33
N LEU A 126 -14.23 -2.94 8.37
CA LEU A 126 -15.15 -2.54 7.29
C LEU A 126 -14.99 -3.41 6.03
N GLN A 127 -13.94 -4.26 5.96
CA GLN A 127 -13.42 -4.80 4.70
C GLN A 127 -12.97 -6.27 4.79
N LYS A 128 -13.53 -7.04 5.72
CA LYS A 128 -13.18 -8.46 5.86
C LYS A 128 -13.24 -9.21 4.52
N SER A 129 -14.21 -8.89 3.66
CA SER A 129 -14.38 -9.51 2.35
C SER A 129 -13.17 -9.35 1.41
N LEU A 130 -12.42 -8.24 1.46
CA LEU A 130 -11.21 -8.08 0.62
C LEU A 130 -10.12 -9.09 0.94
N PHE A 131 -10.01 -9.47 2.21
CA PHE A 131 -9.07 -10.49 2.65
C PHE A 131 -9.61 -11.89 2.37
N ASP A 132 -10.88 -12.13 2.65
CA ASP A 132 -11.52 -13.43 2.47
C ASP A 132 -11.53 -13.86 0.99
N GLU A 133 -11.66 -12.90 0.07
CA GLU A 133 -11.62 -13.14 -1.39
C GLU A 133 -10.20 -13.10 -1.98
N GLY A 134 -9.19 -12.82 -1.15
CA GLY A 134 -7.79 -12.86 -1.57
C GLY A 134 -7.39 -11.81 -2.60
N CYS A 135 -8.11 -10.68 -2.65
CA CYS A 135 -7.89 -9.62 -3.64
C CYS A 135 -6.83 -8.60 -3.24
N LEU A 136 -6.25 -8.71 -2.05
CA LEU A 136 -5.32 -7.72 -1.52
C LEU A 136 -3.87 -8.19 -1.60
N PHE A 137 -3.03 -7.39 -2.28
CA PHE A 137 -1.63 -7.70 -2.50
C PHE A 137 -0.72 -6.54 -2.13
N VAL A 138 0.51 -6.87 -1.76
CA VAL A 138 1.61 -5.92 -1.61
C VAL A 138 2.58 -6.14 -2.75
N GLY A 139 2.82 -5.11 -3.55
CA GLY A 139 3.88 -5.12 -4.56
C GLY A 139 5.25 -4.96 -3.91
N ALA A 140 6.23 -5.72 -4.36
CA ALA A 140 7.60 -5.65 -3.88
C ALA A 140 8.48 -4.98 -4.95
N PRO A 141 8.74 -3.66 -4.85
CA PRO A 141 9.71 -2.99 -5.70
C PRO A 141 11.14 -3.43 -5.36
N PRO A 142 12.10 -3.31 -6.29
CA PRO A 142 13.49 -3.59 -5.99
C PRO A 142 14.08 -2.52 -5.05
N LEU A 143 14.95 -2.95 -4.14
CA LEU A 143 15.71 -2.05 -3.26
C LEU A 143 16.90 -1.42 -3.99
N TYR A 144 17.50 -2.15 -4.93
CA TYR A 144 18.72 -1.73 -5.60
C TYR A 144 18.62 -1.85 -7.11
N LYS A 145 19.21 -0.88 -7.79
CA LYS A 145 19.57 -0.91 -9.20
C LYS A 145 21.08 -0.96 -9.31
N VAL A 146 21.59 -1.95 -10.04
CA VAL A 146 23.02 -2.11 -10.29
C VAL A 146 23.27 -1.94 -11.78
N GLU A 147 24.09 -0.97 -12.15
CA GLU A 147 24.44 -0.64 -13.52
C GLU A 147 25.89 -1.04 -13.79
N ARG A 148 26.11 -1.89 -14.79
CA ARG A 148 27.43 -2.28 -15.27
C ARG A 148 27.49 -2.10 -16.77
N GLY A 149 28.11 -1.01 -17.20
CA GLY A 149 28.11 -0.64 -18.62
C GLY A 149 26.70 -0.42 -19.14
N LYS A 150 26.24 -1.27 -20.07
CA LYS A 150 24.86 -1.23 -20.61
C LYS A 150 23.88 -2.17 -19.90
N GLN A 151 24.38 -2.99 -18.99
CA GLN A 151 23.55 -3.96 -18.26
C GLN A 151 22.98 -3.30 -17.01
N VAL A 152 21.69 -3.52 -16.79
CA VAL A 152 20.96 -3.07 -15.59
C VAL A 152 20.40 -4.31 -14.91
N HIS A 153 20.67 -4.41 -13.61
CA HIS A 153 20.13 -5.47 -12.75
C HIS A 153 19.35 -4.84 -11.61
N TYR A 154 18.24 -5.48 -11.23
CA TYR A 154 17.45 -5.07 -10.08
C TYR A 154 17.56 -6.12 -8.97
N CYS A 155 17.90 -5.69 -7.75
CA CYS A 155 18.00 -6.56 -6.59
C CYS A 155 16.94 -6.15 -5.58
N TYR A 156 16.23 -7.14 -5.05
CA TYR A 156 15.07 -6.94 -4.17
C TYR A 156 15.44 -7.04 -2.68
N ASP A 157 16.64 -7.52 -2.37
CA ASP A 157 17.18 -7.66 -1.03
C ASP A 157 18.71 -7.60 -1.05
N ASP A 158 19.32 -7.44 0.13
CA ASP A 158 20.78 -7.38 0.30
C ASP A 158 21.48 -8.67 -0.10
N THR A 159 20.83 -9.81 0.11
CA THR A 159 21.37 -11.13 -0.26
C THR A 159 21.54 -11.23 -1.77
N LYS A 160 20.52 -10.82 -2.54
CA LYS A 160 20.60 -10.79 -4.02
C LYS A 160 21.60 -9.79 -4.51
N LEU A 161 21.72 -8.62 -3.85
CA LEU A 161 22.75 -7.65 -4.17
C LEU A 161 24.14 -8.24 -4.00
N LYS A 162 24.40 -8.89 -2.87
CA LYS A 162 25.70 -9.51 -2.57
C LYS A 162 26.04 -10.63 -3.55
N LEU A 163 25.08 -11.52 -3.84
CA LEU A 163 25.28 -12.57 -4.85
C LEU A 163 25.62 -12.01 -6.24
N LEU A 164 24.95 -10.93 -6.62
CA LEU A 164 25.25 -10.25 -7.89
C LEU A 164 26.66 -9.64 -7.89
N GLN A 165 27.07 -8.97 -6.80
CA GLN A 165 28.40 -8.41 -6.65
C GLN A 165 29.49 -9.49 -6.70
N ASP A 166 29.28 -10.60 -6.02
CA ASP A 166 30.20 -11.75 -5.99
C ASP A 166 30.34 -12.42 -7.37
N SER A 167 29.34 -12.27 -8.24
CA SER A 167 29.39 -12.77 -9.64
C SER A 167 30.24 -11.92 -10.57
N PHE A 168 30.57 -10.69 -10.17
CA PHE A 168 31.36 -9.79 -10.98
C PHE A 168 32.86 -10.06 -10.84
N PRO A 169 33.65 -9.85 -11.88
CA PRO A 169 35.12 -9.89 -11.77
C PRO A 169 35.61 -8.84 -10.74
N SER A 170 36.69 -9.18 -10.02
CA SER A 170 37.24 -8.33 -8.95
C SER A 170 37.65 -6.90 -9.39
N ASN A 171 37.87 -6.69 -10.68
CA ASN A 171 38.16 -5.38 -11.28
C ASN A 171 36.97 -4.73 -11.99
N ALA A 172 35.76 -5.28 -11.84
CA ALA A 172 34.58 -4.73 -12.50
C ALA A 172 34.18 -3.38 -11.91
N SER A 173 33.96 -2.40 -12.78
CA SER A 173 33.35 -1.12 -12.39
C SER A 173 31.84 -1.22 -12.57
N TYR A 174 31.07 -0.91 -11.52
CA TYR A 174 29.61 -0.86 -11.54
C TYR A 174 29.12 0.24 -10.60
N ASN A 175 27.91 0.72 -10.83
CA ASN A 175 27.23 1.70 -9.97
C ASN A 175 26.03 1.01 -9.28
N ILE A 176 25.85 1.32 -7.99
CA ILE A 176 24.69 0.87 -7.21
C ILE A 176 23.89 2.10 -6.83
N GLN A 177 22.61 2.07 -7.16
CA GLN A 177 21.62 3.01 -6.68
C GLN A 177 20.67 2.28 -5.73
N ARG A 178 20.57 2.74 -4.48
CA ARG A 178 19.52 2.28 -3.56
C ARG A 178 18.30 3.18 -3.75
N PHE A 179 17.14 2.59 -3.94
CA PHE A 179 15.88 3.32 -3.96
C PHE A 179 15.37 3.49 -2.53
N LYS A 180 14.98 4.70 -2.17
CA LYS A 180 14.37 5.04 -0.87
C LYS A 180 12.87 5.26 -0.97
N GLY A 181 12.30 5.28 -2.15
CA GLY A 181 10.88 5.45 -2.41
C GLY A 181 10.53 5.28 -3.88
N LEU A 182 9.28 4.94 -4.15
CA LEU A 182 8.77 4.75 -5.51
C LEU A 182 8.86 6.04 -6.36
N GLY A 183 8.86 7.22 -5.71
CA GLY A 183 9.01 8.49 -6.39
C GLY A 183 10.38 8.73 -7.03
N GLU A 184 11.40 7.94 -6.64
CA GLU A 184 12.74 7.98 -7.23
C GLU A 184 12.83 7.12 -8.50
N MET A 185 11.85 6.25 -8.74
CA MET A 185 11.82 5.38 -9.90
C MET A 185 11.23 6.09 -11.11
N MET A 186 11.91 5.96 -12.25
CA MET A 186 11.35 6.41 -13.51
C MET A 186 10.13 5.54 -13.90
N PRO A 187 9.17 6.07 -14.66
CA PRO A 187 7.97 5.33 -15.07
C PRO A 187 8.26 3.95 -15.68
N GLN A 188 9.27 3.88 -16.54
CA GLN A 188 9.71 2.64 -17.18
C GLN A 188 10.26 1.63 -16.17
N GLN A 189 11.05 2.09 -15.19
CA GLN A 189 11.60 1.23 -14.14
C GLN A 189 10.49 0.65 -13.26
N LEU A 190 9.52 1.50 -12.89
CA LEU A 190 8.39 1.08 -12.07
C LEU A 190 7.52 0.06 -12.82
N TRP A 191 7.31 0.26 -14.11
CA TRP A 191 6.63 -0.72 -14.95
C TRP A 191 7.37 -2.06 -14.95
N GLU A 192 8.63 -2.06 -15.38
CA GLU A 192 9.42 -3.29 -15.58
C GLU A 192 9.63 -4.12 -14.32
N THR A 193 9.59 -3.51 -13.15
CA THR A 193 9.92 -4.18 -11.89
C THR A 193 8.74 -4.48 -10.99
N THR A 194 7.65 -3.67 -11.09
CA THR A 194 6.63 -3.66 -10.05
C THR A 194 5.20 -3.72 -10.60
N MET A 195 4.97 -3.23 -11.83
CA MET A 195 3.60 -3.12 -12.36
C MET A 195 3.33 -4.10 -13.50
N ASP A 196 4.34 -4.53 -14.25
CA ASP A 196 4.22 -5.50 -15.33
C ASP A 196 3.74 -6.85 -14.79
N PRO A 197 2.56 -7.36 -15.17
CA PRO A 197 2.02 -8.63 -14.68
C PRO A 197 2.96 -9.83 -14.89
N GLU A 198 3.83 -9.79 -15.92
CA GLU A 198 4.74 -10.89 -16.24
C GLU A 198 6.02 -10.88 -15.37
N ARG A 199 6.37 -9.76 -14.74
CA ARG A 199 7.66 -9.56 -14.06
C ARG A 199 7.55 -9.19 -12.60
N ARG A 200 6.43 -8.58 -12.21
CA ARG A 200 6.22 -8.08 -10.86
C ARG A 200 6.23 -9.20 -9.82
N MET A 201 6.68 -8.86 -8.64
CA MET A 201 6.54 -9.72 -7.47
C MET A 201 5.44 -9.17 -6.56
N LEU A 202 4.47 -10.02 -6.26
CA LEU A 202 3.33 -9.70 -5.40
C LEU A 202 3.30 -10.63 -4.20
N LYS A 203 3.02 -10.07 -3.03
CA LYS A 203 2.77 -10.81 -1.80
C LYS A 203 1.30 -10.63 -1.43
N GLN A 204 0.53 -11.70 -1.47
CA GLN A 204 -0.86 -11.68 -1.04
C GLN A 204 -0.95 -11.44 0.47
N LEU A 205 -1.83 -10.54 0.89
CA LEU A 205 -2.13 -10.33 2.29
C LEU A 205 -3.23 -11.30 2.72
N VAL A 206 -2.90 -12.13 3.69
CA VAL A 206 -3.81 -13.11 4.29
C VAL A 206 -3.93 -12.79 5.77
N VAL A 207 -5.14 -12.91 6.32
CA VAL A 207 -5.39 -12.80 7.75
C VAL A 207 -5.69 -14.20 8.27
N GLU A 208 -4.69 -14.82 8.87
CA GLU A 208 -4.84 -16.17 9.46
C GLU A 208 -5.70 -16.14 10.73
N ASP A 209 -5.49 -15.14 11.58
CA ASP A 209 -6.28 -14.90 12.78
C ASP A 209 -6.67 -13.42 12.91
N ALA A 210 -7.95 -13.13 12.63
CA ALA A 210 -8.47 -11.76 12.68
C ALA A 210 -8.51 -11.20 14.13
N ALA A 211 -8.64 -12.05 15.14
CA ALA A 211 -8.67 -11.61 16.53
C ALA A 211 -7.25 -11.22 16.98
N GLU A 212 -6.25 -12.03 16.65
CA GLU A 212 -4.84 -11.71 16.94
C GLU A 212 -4.38 -10.47 16.19
N ALA A 213 -4.70 -10.35 14.89
CA ALA A 213 -4.42 -9.16 14.10
C ALA A 213 -5.04 -7.91 14.73
N ASN A 214 -6.30 -7.96 15.15
CA ASN A 214 -6.97 -6.82 15.80
C ASN A 214 -6.30 -6.44 17.12
N VAL A 215 -5.90 -7.40 17.95
CA VAL A 215 -5.16 -7.14 19.20
C VAL A 215 -3.81 -6.48 18.90
N MET A 216 -3.07 -6.97 17.91
CA MET A 216 -1.79 -6.41 17.49
C MET A 216 -1.95 -4.96 17.01
N PHE A 217 -2.95 -4.70 16.14
CA PHE A 217 -3.24 -3.36 15.64
C PHE A 217 -3.63 -2.40 16.75
N SER A 218 -4.55 -2.79 17.62
CA SER A 218 -4.98 -1.97 18.75
C SER A 218 -3.83 -1.69 19.71
N SER A 219 -2.89 -2.62 19.87
CA SER A 219 -1.70 -2.44 20.68
C SER A 219 -0.71 -1.44 20.05
N LEU A 220 -0.46 -1.54 18.75
CA LEU A 220 0.48 -0.68 18.02
C LEU A 220 -0.08 0.71 17.74
N MET A 221 -1.35 0.80 17.30
CA MET A 221 -1.95 2.00 16.76
C MET A 221 -2.90 2.69 17.74
N GLY A 222 -3.37 2.00 18.78
CA GLY A 222 -4.26 2.52 19.81
C GLY A 222 -3.64 3.64 20.65
N SER A 223 -4.42 4.18 21.61
CA SER A 223 -4.00 5.29 22.49
C SER A 223 -3.08 4.85 23.63
N ARG A 224 -3.01 3.56 23.95
CA ARG A 224 -2.21 3.02 25.06
C ARG A 224 -0.73 2.92 24.71
N VAL A 225 0.04 3.85 25.25
CA VAL A 225 1.49 3.93 25.01
C VAL A 225 2.26 2.82 25.76
N ASP A 226 1.79 2.47 26.96
CA ASP A 226 2.32 1.41 27.80
C ASP A 226 2.37 0.05 27.08
N VAL A 227 1.26 -0.38 26.52
CA VAL A 227 1.12 -1.64 25.77
C VAL A 227 2.04 -1.66 24.56
N ARG A 228 2.10 -0.55 23.80
CA ARG A 228 2.99 -0.42 22.64
C ARG A 228 4.45 -0.52 23.02
N LYS A 229 4.85 0.16 24.11
CA LYS A 229 6.23 0.13 24.62
C LYS A 229 6.64 -1.28 25.03
N GLU A 230 5.77 -1.98 25.75
CA GLU A 230 6.00 -3.37 26.17
C GLU A 230 6.16 -4.30 24.95
N LEU A 231 5.29 -4.18 23.96
CA LEU A 231 5.35 -4.97 22.73
C LEU A 231 6.65 -4.74 21.95
N ILE A 232 7.09 -3.48 21.82
CA ILE A 232 8.35 -3.12 21.16
C ILE A 232 9.55 -3.66 21.96
N GLN A 233 9.51 -3.54 23.28
CA GLN A 233 10.58 -4.06 24.13
C GLN A 233 10.71 -5.59 24.02
N ASN A 234 9.59 -6.31 24.00
CA ASN A 234 9.59 -7.76 23.84
C ASN A 234 10.10 -8.20 22.46
N ALA A 235 9.76 -7.44 21.42
CA ALA A 235 10.23 -7.70 20.06
C ALA A 235 11.69 -7.27 19.81
N ALA A 236 12.25 -6.39 20.62
CA ALA A 236 13.59 -5.84 20.44
C ALA A 236 14.71 -6.91 20.43
N SER A 237 14.50 -8.02 21.13
CA SER A 237 15.44 -9.16 21.13
C SER A 237 15.47 -9.94 19.81
N MET A 238 14.44 -9.78 18.97
CA MET A 238 14.31 -10.43 17.66
C MET A 238 14.79 -9.55 16.51
N ILE A 239 15.03 -8.26 16.78
CA ILE A 239 15.43 -7.29 15.76
C ILE A 239 16.95 -7.37 15.58
N ASN A 240 17.38 -7.65 14.35
CA ASN A 240 18.79 -7.48 14.00
C ASN A 240 19.06 -5.99 13.79
N LEU A 241 19.90 -5.41 14.63
CA LEU A 241 20.26 -3.98 14.61
C LEU A 241 20.91 -3.53 13.28
N GLU A 242 21.49 -4.47 12.54
CA GLU A 242 22.09 -4.20 11.22
C GLU A 242 21.05 -3.84 10.14
N HIS A 243 19.76 -4.15 10.37
CA HIS A 243 18.65 -3.82 9.49
C HIS A 243 17.93 -2.52 9.86
N LEU A 244 18.37 -1.83 10.91
CA LEU A 244 17.82 -0.53 11.28
C LEU A 244 18.62 0.57 10.56
N ASP A 245 17.99 1.31 9.67
CA ASP A 245 18.48 2.58 9.15
C ASP A 245 18.44 3.61 10.31
N ILE A 246 19.54 3.73 11.05
CA ILE A 246 19.74 4.74 12.10
C ILE A 246 20.62 5.86 11.54
#